data_a9aa791a0872aebe4b52746d3ba80654
#
_entry.id   a9aa791a0872aebe4b52746d3ba80654
#
_cell.length_a   1.000
_cell.length_b   1.000
_cell.length_c   1.000
_cell.angle_alpha   90.00
_cell.angle_beta   90.00
_cell.angle_gamma   90.00
#
_symmetry.space_group_name_H-M   'P 1'
#
loop_
_entity.id
_entity.type
_entity.pdbx_description
1 polymer ?
#
loop_
_entity_poly.entity_id
_entity_poly.type
_entity_poly.pdbx_seq_one_letter_code
_entity_poly.pdbx_strand_id
1 'polypeptide(L)'
;MYLLLSGEGPGDIGACNPSAESCDTDTFKAGPMAWIVDQLIESFLGYDFSHFQTERVSFVSEAYLASHRQKPVKKAMSLRGKKKPIETKYFFENARALATAAKFKADEVDEDVIAVLFRDSDGTASAGRGNWRDKRNSMINGFKVEEFELGVPMVPKPKSEAWLLCSVKNNP
;
A
#
# COMPACT_ATOMS: atom_id res chain seq x y z
N MET A 1 8.71 -14.53 -5.43
CA MET A 1 8.27 -13.27 -4.77
C MET A 1 7.07 -12.73 -5.54
N TYR A 2 6.00 -12.44 -4.87
CA TYR A 2 4.71 -11.99 -5.41
C TYR A 2 4.39 -10.55 -4.94
N LEU A 3 3.65 -9.77 -5.72
CA LEU A 3 3.31 -8.38 -5.43
C LEU A 3 1.81 -8.23 -5.18
N LEU A 4 1.42 -7.81 -3.99
CA LEU A 4 0.04 -7.45 -3.66
C LEU A 4 -0.09 -5.94 -3.52
N LEU A 5 -0.89 -5.34 -4.40
CA LEU A 5 -1.11 -3.90 -4.45
C LEU A 5 -2.44 -3.52 -3.85
N SER A 6 -2.50 -2.39 -3.18
CA SER A 6 -3.73 -1.74 -2.78
C SER A 6 -3.56 -0.24 -2.72
N GLY A 7 -4.62 0.50 -3.01
CA GLY A 7 -4.56 1.96 -2.94
C GLY A 7 -5.81 2.64 -3.42
N GLU A 8 -5.80 3.95 -3.29
CA GLU A 8 -6.85 4.82 -3.80
C GLU A 8 -6.55 5.27 -5.22
N GLY A 9 -7.60 5.46 -5.99
CA GLY A 9 -7.57 6.05 -7.33
C GLY A 9 -7.20 5.06 -8.42
N PRO A 10 -8.16 4.74 -9.30
CA PRO A 10 -7.88 3.90 -10.48
C PRO A 10 -6.87 4.56 -11.44
N GLY A 11 -6.71 5.89 -11.36
CA GLY A 11 -5.75 6.65 -12.15
C GLY A 11 -4.32 6.58 -11.61
N ASP A 12 -4.12 6.22 -10.34
CA ASP A 12 -2.81 6.17 -9.70
C ASP A 12 -2.27 4.74 -9.64
N ILE A 13 -2.83 3.91 -8.76
CA ILE A 13 -2.35 2.53 -8.57
C ILE A 13 -2.99 1.54 -9.56
N GLY A 14 -4.20 1.83 -10.01
CA GLY A 14 -4.98 0.97 -10.90
C GLY A 14 -6.25 0.44 -10.27
N ALA A 15 -6.95 -0.43 -11.00
CA ALA A 15 -8.20 -1.05 -10.58
C ALA A 15 -8.46 -2.37 -11.32
N CYS A 16 -9.36 -3.18 -10.79
CA CYS A 16 -9.86 -4.36 -11.48
C CYS A 16 -10.77 -4.00 -12.67
N ASN A 17 -10.67 -4.73 -13.77
CA ASN A 17 -11.51 -4.60 -14.95
C ASN A 17 -11.93 -6.00 -15.45
N PRO A 18 -13.20 -6.42 -15.31
CA PRO A 18 -14.33 -5.66 -14.75
C PRO A 18 -14.16 -5.29 -13.28
N SER A 19 -14.93 -4.30 -12.81
CA SER A 19 -14.84 -3.81 -11.42
C SER A 19 -15.11 -4.93 -10.42
N ALA A 20 -14.15 -5.16 -9.54
CA ALA A 20 -14.20 -6.15 -8.48
C ALA A 20 -13.43 -5.65 -7.24
N GLU A 21 -13.66 -6.27 -6.09
CA GLU A 21 -12.94 -5.95 -4.86
C GLU A 21 -11.49 -6.46 -4.87
N SER A 22 -11.23 -7.55 -5.59
CA SER A 22 -9.89 -8.11 -5.78
C SER A 22 -9.73 -8.68 -7.18
N CYS A 23 -8.52 -8.70 -7.70
CA CYS A 23 -8.18 -9.29 -8.99
C CYS A 23 -6.70 -9.64 -9.08
N ASP A 24 -6.41 -10.59 -9.96
CA ASP A 24 -5.05 -10.97 -10.33
C ASP A 24 -4.63 -10.26 -11.64
N THR A 25 -3.42 -10.52 -12.10
CA THR A 25 -2.76 -9.83 -13.22
C THR A 25 -3.64 -9.71 -14.46
N ASP A 26 -4.39 -10.74 -14.82
CA ASP A 26 -5.22 -10.78 -16.05
C ASP A 26 -6.31 -9.71 -16.09
N THR A 27 -6.85 -9.38 -14.93
CA THR A 27 -7.96 -8.43 -14.79
C THR A 27 -7.58 -7.16 -14.02
N PHE A 28 -6.32 -7.04 -13.62
CA PHE A 28 -5.80 -5.82 -13.02
C PHE A 28 -5.32 -4.85 -14.09
N LYS A 29 -5.99 -3.72 -14.20
CA LYS A 29 -5.53 -2.61 -15.02
C LYS A 29 -4.61 -1.71 -14.19
N ALA A 30 -3.30 -1.93 -14.32
CA ALA A 30 -2.29 -1.20 -13.57
C ALA A 30 -2.27 0.29 -13.90
N GLY A 31 -2.19 1.11 -12.87
CA GLY A 31 -1.92 2.54 -12.99
C GLY A 31 -0.42 2.85 -12.94
N PRO A 32 -0.04 4.11 -13.18
CA PRO A 32 1.37 4.51 -13.26
C PRO A 32 2.16 4.23 -11.98
N MET A 33 1.54 4.34 -10.80
CA MET A 33 2.22 4.06 -9.53
C MET A 33 2.54 2.56 -9.38
N ALA A 34 1.71 1.66 -9.93
CA ALA A 34 1.99 0.23 -9.93
C ALA A 34 3.21 -0.10 -10.81
N TRP A 35 3.32 0.53 -11.97
CA TRP A 35 4.49 0.40 -12.85
C TRP A 35 5.76 0.95 -12.20
N ILE A 36 5.69 2.08 -11.48
CA ILE A 36 6.83 2.62 -10.72
C ILE A 36 7.31 1.62 -9.67
N VAL A 37 6.39 0.96 -8.96
CA VAL A 37 6.77 -0.06 -7.98
C VAL A 37 7.50 -1.22 -8.65
N ASP A 38 6.97 -1.74 -9.75
CA ASP A 38 7.58 -2.85 -10.50
C ASP A 38 9.00 -2.49 -10.99
N GLN A 39 9.16 -1.32 -11.60
CA GLN A 39 10.46 -0.83 -12.07
C GLN A 39 11.46 -0.56 -10.94
N LEU A 40 11.02 -0.10 -9.79
CA LEU A 40 11.90 0.09 -8.63
C LEU A 40 12.41 -1.25 -8.10
N ILE A 41 11.56 -2.28 -8.06
CA ILE A 41 11.96 -3.62 -7.65
C ILE A 41 12.96 -4.20 -8.66
N GLU A 42 12.69 -4.11 -9.96
CA GLU A 42 13.58 -4.54 -11.04
C GLU A 42 14.95 -3.86 -10.94
N SER A 43 14.96 -2.54 -10.77
CA SER A 43 16.20 -1.77 -10.58
C SER A 43 16.99 -2.20 -9.35
N PHE A 44 16.31 -2.55 -8.26
CA PHE A 44 16.94 -3.04 -7.04
C PHE A 44 17.52 -4.44 -7.19
N LEU A 45 16.83 -5.31 -7.93
CA LEU A 45 17.30 -6.68 -8.20
C LEU A 45 18.50 -6.71 -9.16
N GLY A 46 18.65 -5.71 -10.02
CA GLY A 46 19.78 -5.59 -10.95
C GLY A 46 19.73 -6.55 -12.14
N TYR A 47 18.57 -7.15 -12.42
CA TYR A 47 18.30 -7.96 -13.61
C TYR A 47 16.87 -7.74 -14.08
N ASP A 48 16.61 -8.02 -15.37
CA ASP A 48 15.30 -7.83 -15.99
C ASP A 48 14.27 -8.76 -15.34
N PHE A 49 13.33 -8.16 -14.62
CA PHE A 49 12.25 -8.86 -13.97
C PHE A 49 11.03 -7.96 -13.83
N SER A 50 9.90 -8.40 -14.33
CA SER A 50 8.63 -7.71 -14.12
C SER A 50 7.58 -8.65 -13.52
N HIS A 51 6.98 -8.22 -12.42
CA HIS A 51 5.88 -8.94 -11.78
C HIS A 51 4.66 -9.01 -12.71
N PHE A 52 4.45 -7.98 -13.54
CA PHE A 52 3.35 -7.96 -14.51
C PHE A 52 3.55 -8.97 -15.64
N GLN A 53 4.78 -9.09 -16.16
CA GLN A 53 5.09 -10.05 -17.24
C GLN A 53 5.10 -11.50 -16.75
N THR A 54 5.39 -11.70 -15.47
CA THR A 54 5.44 -13.04 -14.86
C THR A 54 4.13 -13.42 -14.15
N GLU A 55 3.07 -12.62 -14.31
CA GLU A 55 1.74 -12.85 -13.71
C GLU A 55 1.78 -12.98 -12.16
N ARG A 56 2.67 -12.24 -11.53
CA ARG A 56 2.90 -12.27 -10.07
C ARG A 56 2.41 -11.02 -9.38
N VAL A 57 1.24 -10.52 -9.79
CA VAL A 57 0.60 -9.34 -9.21
C VAL A 57 -0.86 -9.64 -8.92
N SER A 58 -1.31 -9.20 -7.75
CA SER A 58 -2.73 -9.09 -7.42
C SER A 58 -3.03 -7.68 -6.88
N PHE A 59 -4.27 -7.30 -7.00
CA PHE A 59 -4.78 -6.04 -6.46
C PHE A 59 -5.98 -6.29 -5.55
N VAL A 60 -6.05 -5.54 -4.45
CA VAL A 60 -7.22 -5.47 -3.57
C VAL A 60 -7.65 -4.03 -3.39
N SER A 61 -8.94 -3.78 -3.55
CA SER A 61 -9.52 -2.44 -3.47
C SER A 61 -9.65 -1.94 -2.03
N GLU A 62 -9.95 -0.65 -1.88
CA GLU A 62 -10.30 -0.09 -0.57
C GLU A 62 -11.57 -0.72 0.03
N ALA A 63 -12.53 -1.08 -0.81
CA ALA A 63 -13.74 -1.76 -0.38
C ALA A 63 -13.40 -3.12 0.23
N TYR A 64 -12.50 -3.87 -0.40
CA TYR A 64 -11.96 -5.11 0.16
C TYR A 64 -11.32 -4.88 1.53
N LEU A 65 -10.41 -3.91 1.67
CA LEU A 65 -9.77 -3.61 2.94
C LEU A 65 -10.76 -3.17 4.01
N ALA A 66 -11.80 -2.43 3.64
CA ALA A 66 -12.85 -1.99 4.56
C ALA A 66 -13.71 -3.13 5.07
N SER A 67 -14.04 -4.11 4.21
CA SER A 67 -14.83 -5.29 4.57
C SER A 67 -14.03 -6.32 5.39
N HIS A 68 -12.71 -6.36 5.23
CA HIS A 68 -11.79 -7.29 5.91
C HIS A 68 -11.03 -6.66 7.08
N ARG A 69 -11.59 -5.63 7.72
CA ARG A 69 -10.97 -4.97 8.88
C ARG A 69 -10.74 -5.92 10.04
N GLN A 70 -9.53 -5.89 10.55
CA GLN A 70 -9.15 -6.69 11.70
C GLN A 70 -9.80 -6.18 13.00
N LYS A 71 -10.01 -7.09 13.96
CA LYS A 71 -10.54 -6.73 15.28
C LYS A 71 -9.67 -5.63 15.91
N PRO A 72 -10.27 -4.68 16.66
CA PRO A 72 -9.53 -3.64 17.34
C PRO A 72 -8.43 -4.23 18.24
N VAL A 73 -7.21 -3.72 18.10
CA VAL A 73 -6.13 -4.09 19.02
C VAL A 73 -6.45 -3.53 20.40
N LYS A 74 -6.38 -4.38 21.43
CA LYS A 74 -6.52 -3.91 22.81
C LYS A 74 -5.45 -2.87 23.10
N LYS A 75 -5.85 -1.61 23.31
CA LYS A 75 -4.93 -0.55 23.66
C LYS A 75 -4.31 -0.86 25.02
N ALA A 76 -3.00 -1.05 25.08
CA ALA A 76 -2.30 -1.07 26.35
C ALA A 76 -2.58 0.23 27.12
N MET A 77 -2.88 0.14 28.42
CA MET A 77 -3.08 1.31 29.27
C MET A 77 -1.88 2.23 29.16
N SER A 78 -2.09 3.44 28.64
CA SER A 78 -1.01 4.42 28.54
C SER A 78 -0.75 5.05 29.88
N LEU A 79 0.50 5.05 30.29
CA LEU A 79 0.96 5.86 31.42
C LEU A 79 0.58 7.35 31.18
N ARG A 80 0.00 8.01 32.18
CA ARG A 80 -0.31 9.44 32.14
C ARG A 80 0.96 10.24 31.79
N GLY A 81 0.87 11.12 30.79
CA GLY A 81 1.94 12.07 30.46
C GLY A 81 2.70 11.82 29.15
N LYS A 82 2.63 10.67 28.51
CA LYS A 82 3.21 10.46 27.16
C LYS A 82 2.19 10.86 26.09
N LYS A 83 2.49 11.91 25.32
CA LYS A 83 1.74 12.19 24.08
C LYS A 83 1.92 10.99 23.15
N LYS A 84 0.82 10.27 22.87
CA LYS A 84 0.83 9.23 21.85
C LYS A 84 1.01 9.88 20.48
N PRO A 85 1.77 9.26 19.57
CA PRO A 85 1.77 9.68 18.17
C PRO A 85 0.33 9.76 17.65
N ILE A 86 0.06 10.72 16.80
CA ILE A 86 -1.24 10.84 16.13
C ILE A 86 -1.34 9.62 15.20
N GLU A 87 -2.19 8.67 15.57
CA GLU A 87 -2.50 7.52 14.75
C GLU A 87 -3.66 7.88 13.84
N THR A 88 -3.41 7.85 12.55
CA THR A 88 -4.45 8.01 11.55
C THR A 88 -5.14 6.66 11.36
N LYS A 89 -6.26 6.46 12.05
CA LYS A 89 -7.00 5.18 12.14
C LYS A 89 -7.19 4.51 10.79
N TYR A 90 -7.56 5.28 9.77
CA TYR A 90 -7.80 4.77 8.42
C TYR A 90 -6.54 4.13 7.79
N PHE A 91 -5.40 4.77 7.87
CA PHE A 91 -4.12 4.27 7.34
C PHE A 91 -3.63 3.05 8.10
N PHE A 92 -3.79 3.08 9.42
CA PHE A 92 -3.43 1.97 10.29
C PHE A 92 -4.27 0.72 10.00
N GLU A 93 -5.61 0.86 9.94
CA GLU A 93 -6.51 -0.27 9.75
C GLU A 93 -6.40 -0.86 8.34
N ASN A 94 -6.19 -0.03 7.31
CA ASN A 94 -5.97 -0.53 5.95
C ASN A 94 -4.65 -1.30 5.82
N ALA A 95 -3.58 -0.84 6.46
CA ALA A 95 -2.32 -1.57 6.48
C ALA A 95 -2.45 -2.94 7.18
N ARG A 96 -3.23 -3.01 8.28
CA ARG A 96 -3.53 -4.28 8.94
C ARG A 96 -4.31 -5.23 8.04
N ALA A 97 -5.36 -4.74 7.40
CA ALA A 97 -6.17 -5.55 6.49
C ALA A 97 -5.33 -6.06 5.30
N LEU A 98 -4.49 -5.20 4.74
CA LEU A 98 -3.60 -5.58 3.65
C LEU A 98 -2.54 -6.59 4.09
N ALA A 99 -1.95 -6.44 5.28
CA ALA A 99 -1.03 -7.44 5.84
C ALA A 99 -1.67 -8.82 5.96
N THR A 100 -2.91 -8.86 6.44
CA THR A 100 -3.66 -10.12 6.56
C THR A 100 -3.93 -10.72 5.18
N ALA A 101 -4.36 -9.90 4.20
CA ALA A 101 -4.57 -10.36 2.83
C ALA A 101 -3.28 -10.89 2.20
N ALA A 102 -2.15 -10.24 2.47
CA ALA A 102 -0.84 -10.67 1.96
C ALA A 102 -0.39 -12.01 2.54
N LYS A 103 -0.66 -12.26 3.82
CA LYS A 103 -0.38 -13.57 4.44
C LYS A 103 -1.21 -14.69 3.79
N PHE A 104 -2.51 -14.45 3.58
CA PHE A 104 -3.35 -15.42 2.86
C PHE A 104 -2.86 -15.66 1.43
N LYS A 105 -2.46 -14.59 0.74
CA LYS A 105 -1.92 -14.73 -0.62
C LYS A 105 -0.59 -15.48 -0.62
N ALA A 106 0.28 -15.27 0.37
CA ALA A 106 1.54 -16.01 0.51
C ALA A 106 1.30 -17.52 0.68
N ASP A 107 0.32 -17.88 1.51
CA ASP A 107 -0.09 -19.28 1.69
C ASP A 107 -0.67 -19.88 0.40
N GLU A 108 -1.41 -19.08 -0.39
CA GLU A 108 -2.02 -19.51 -1.65
C GLU A 108 -0.98 -19.77 -2.75
N VAL A 109 0.01 -18.87 -2.88
CA VAL A 109 1.01 -18.94 -3.98
C VAL A 109 2.29 -19.65 -3.58
N ASP A 110 2.45 -20.02 -2.30
CA ASP A 110 3.66 -20.64 -1.72
C ASP A 110 4.92 -19.79 -1.97
N GLU A 111 4.77 -18.46 -1.87
CA GLU A 111 5.85 -17.49 -2.09
C GLU A 111 5.79 -16.32 -1.09
N ASP A 112 6.92 -15.64 -0.89
CA ASP A 112 6.92 -14.36 -0.20
C ASP A 112 6.11 -13.31 -0.97
N VAL A 113 5.25 -12.57 -0.26
CA VAL A 113 4.42 -11.51 -0.83
C VAL A 113 4.85 -10.15 -0.30
N ILE A 114 5.22 -9.24 -1.20
CA ILE A 114 5.38 -7.82 -0.88
C ILE A 114 4.02 -7.14 -0.99
N ALA A 115 3.58 -6.50 0.08
CA ALA A 115 2.31 -5.77 0.11
C ALA A 115 2.54 -4.25 0.05
N VAL A 116 2.10 -3.59 -1.00
CA VAL A 116 2.24 -2.14 -1.17
C VAL A 116 0.90 -1.45 -0.96
N LEU A 117 0.84 -0.59 0.04
CA LEU A 117 -0.32 0.26 0.32
C LEU A 117 -0.03 1.68 -0.19
N PHE A 118 -0.61 2.01 -1.35
CA PHE A 118 -0.53 3.34 -1.93
C PHE A 118 -1.61 4.27 -1.36
N ARG A 119 -1.21 5.48 -0.98
CA ARG A 119 -2.11 6.55 -0.56
C ARG A 119 -1.51 7.90 -0.90
N ASP A 120 -2.26 8.73 -1.56
CA ASP A 120 -1.81 10.09 -1.79
C ASP A 120 -1.72 10.88 -0.48
N SER A 121 -0.71 11.75 -0.41
CA SER A 121 -0.46 12.57 0.78
C SER A 121 -1.38 13.80 0.84
N ASP A 122 -2.12 14.11 -0.23
CA ASP A 122 -2.98 15.27 -0.25
C ASP A 122 -4.17 15.08 0.69
N GLY A 123 -3.93 15.24 1.86
CA GLY A 123 -5.00 15.54 2.78
C GLY A 123 -5.02 17.04 2.92
N THR A 124 -6.11 17.66 2.53
CA THR A 124 -6.49 18.91 3.16
C THR A 124 -6.01 18.90 4.60
N ALA A 125 -5.25 19.92 4.99
CA ALA A 125 -4.76 20.12 6.34
C ALA A 125 -5.93 20.35 7.30
N SER A 126 -6.84 19.38 7.38
CA SER A 126 -7.91 19.39 8.36
C SER A 126 -7.35 18.89 9.68
N ALA A 127 -7.51 19.66 10.70
CA ALA A 127 -7.15 19.31 12.07
C ALA A 127 -7.65 17.88 12.38
N GLY A 128 -6.74 16.96 12.72
CA GLY A 128 -7.05 15.57 13.07
C GLY A 128 -6.71 14.50 12.03
N ARG A 129 -6.33 14.84 10.79
CA ARG A 129 -5.96 13.84 9.76
C ARG A 129 -4.47 13.45 9.75
N GLY A 130 -3.66 14.07 10.61
CA GLY A 130 -2.22 13.85 10.68
C GLY A 130 -1.45 14.43 9.49
N ASN A 131 -0.16 14.63 9.68
CA ASN A 131 0.74 15.02 8.60
C ASN A 131 1.23 13.79 7.83
N TRP A 132 2.03 13.98 6.78
CA TRP A 132 2.61 12.92 5.97
C TRP A 132 3.32 11.83 6.81
N ARG A 133 4.10 12.26 7.82
CA ARG A 133 4.83 11.32 8.71
C ARG A 133 3.87 10.48 9.55
N ASP A 134 2.80 11.09 10.07
CA ASP A 134 1.80 10.40 10.87
C ASP A 134 1.08 9.33 10.03
N LYS A 135 0.72 9.67 8.78
CA LYS A 135 0.10 8.74 7.82
C LYS A 135 1.02 7.54 7.55
N ARG A 136 2.26 7.82 7.12
CA ARG A 136 3.27 6.79 6.85
C ARG A 136 3.54 5.92 8.08
N ASN A 137 3.72 6.52 9.25
CA ASN A 137 3.99 5.78 10.49
C ASN A 137 2.79 4.93 10.92
N SER A 138 1.57 5.40 10.68
CA SER A 138 0.36 4.63 10.95
C SER A 138 0.30 3.36 10.08
N MET A 139 0.65 3.45 8.79
CA MET A 139 0.76 2.27 7.91
C MET A 139 1.84 1.30 8.41
N ILE A 140 3.05 1.80 8.72
CA ILE A 140 4.14 0.96 9.26
C ILE A 140 3.69 0.25 10.54
N ASN A 141 3.02 0.96 11.44
CA ASN A 141 2.53 0.37 12.67
C ASN A 141 1.42 -0.66 12.42
N GLY A 142 0.58 -0.45 11.41
CA GLY A 142 -0.43 -1.41 10.98
C GLY A 142 0.18 -2.72 10.52
N PHE A 143 1.19 -2.67 9.65
CA PHE A 143 1.94 -3.86 9.22
C PHE A 143 2.64 -4.56 10.39
N LYS A 144 3.30 -3.80 11.28
CA LYS A 144 4.00 -4.35 12.45
C LYS A 144 3.08 -5.06 13.44
N VAL A 145 1.88 -4.55 13.67
CA VAL A 145 0.90 -5.18 14.58
C VAL A 145 0.44 -6.53 14.06
N GLU A 146 0.40 -6.70 12.77
CA GLU A 146 0.10 -7.98 12.12
C GLU A 146 1.38 -8.83 11.89
N GLU A 147 2.54 -8.42 12.43
CA GLU A 147 3.82 -9.15 12.27
C GLU A 147 4.15 -9.43 10.80
N PHE A 148 3.94 -8.41 9.95
CA PHE A 148 4.17 -8.49 8.52
C PHE A 148 5.29 -7.54 8.10
N GLU A 149 6.48 -8.07 7.80
CA GLU A 149 7.69 -7.29 7.54
C GLU A 149 7.79 -6.78 6.09
N LEU A 150 7.14 -7.46 5.15
CA LEU A 150 7.15 -7.11 3.72
C LEU A 150 6.08 -6.09 3.33
N GLY A 151 5.59 -5.31 4.31
CA GLY A 151 4.61 -4.25 4.11
C GLY A 151 5.25 -2.91 3.75
N VAL A 152 4.92 -2.35 2.60
CA VAL A 152 5.49 -1.11 2.06
C VAL A 152 4.45 0.01 2.04
N PRO A 153 4.60 1.06 2.87
CA PRO A 153 3.77 2.25 2.76
C PRO A 153 4.27 3.14 1.63
N MET A 154 3.49 3.29 0.58
CA MET A 154 3.77 4.18 -0.56
C MET A 154 2.94 5.45 -0.43
N VAL A 155 3.57 6.52 0.05
CA VAL A 155 2.92 7.82 0.29
C VAL A 155 3.71 8.90 -0.43
N PRO A 156 3.34 9.27 -1.67
CA PRO A 156 4.04 10.32 -2.42
C PRO A 156 4.07 11.65 -1.67
N LYS A 157 5.18 12.38 -1.84
CA LYS A 157 5.32 13.71 -1.29
C LYS A 157 5.98 14.63 -2.34
N PRO A 158 5.35 15.74 -2.74
CA PRO A 158 4.08 16.26 -2.19
C PRO A 158 2.84 15.47 -2.63
N LYS A 159 2.79 14.94 -3.87
CA LYS A 159 1.67 14.22 -4.49
C LYS A 159 2.15 13.27 -5.58
N SER A 160 1.30 12.32 -5.97
CA SER A 160 1.58 11.36 -7.04
C SER A 160 1.91 12.05 -8.37
N GLU A 161 1.17 13.08 -8.75
CA GLU A 161 1.41 13.82 -10.01
C GLU A 161 2.80 14.47 -10.07
N ALA A 162 3.34 14.89 -8.92
CA ALA A 162 4.70 15.43 -8.87
C ALA A 162 5.76 14.35 -9.21
N TRP A 163 5.54 13.13 -8.77
CA TRP A 163 6.42 12.00 -9.11
C TRP A 163 6.33 11.65 -10.60
N LEU A 164 5.09 11.63 -11.15
CA LEU A 164 4.88 11.40 -12.58
C LEU A 164 5.50 12.48 -13.44
N LEU A 165 5.35 13.75 -13.07
CA LEU A 165 6.00 14.86 -13.77
C LEU A 165 7.52 14.76 -13.73
N CYS A 166 8.10 14.29 -12.63
CA CYS A 166 9.55 14.05 -12.55
C CYS A 166 10.00 12.90 -13.45
N SER A 167 9.20 11.84 -13.56
CA SER A 167 9.56 10.67 -14.39
C SER A 167 9.54 10.94 -15.88
N VAL A 168 8.72 11.90 -16.35
CA VAL A 168 8.63 12.28 -17.78
C VAL A 168 9.51 13.47 -18.14
N LYS A 169 10.10 14.15 -17.17
CA LYS A 169 11.14 15.15 -17.45
C LYS A 169 12.41 14.43 -17.85
N ASN A 170 12.75 14.51 -19.12
CA ASN A 170 14.09 14.15 -19.55
C ASN A 170 15.08 15.00 -18.74
N ASN A 171 15.85 14.36 -17.89
CA ASN A 171 16.99 15.01 -17.29
C ASN A 171 17.92 15.43 -18.44
N PRO A 172 18.30 16.72 -18.54
CA PRO A 172 19.26 17.18 -19.55
C PRO A 172 20.62 16.55 -19.33
#